data_0fc8ca20d0df73e63572aa742ada09ae
#
_entry.id   0fc8ca20d0df73e63572aa742ada09ae
#
_cell.length_a   1.000
_cell.length_b   1.000
_cell.length_c   1.000
_cell.angle_alpha   90.00
_cell.angle_beta   90.00
_cell.angle_gamma   90.00
#
_symmetry.space_group_name_H-M   'P 1'
#
loop_
_entity.id
_entity.type
_entity.pdbx_description
1 polymer ?
#
loop_
_entity_poly.entity_id
_entity_poly.type
_entity_poly.pdbx_seq_one_letter_code
_entity_poly.pdbx_strand_id
1 'polypeptide(L)'
;MTAFAAPTTETAVTEAVRAANSQNTAVQIIAGGTRGRIGSLRSGYECLDVSGVAGITRYEPGALTLEAKAGTPIVQIEAALDAENQMLAFEPMDHRALMGTQGTPTIGGVVACNVSGPRRFISGACRDFLLGVRFVDGQGRVIKNGGRVMKNVTGLDLTKLVCGSFGTLGVLTQVALKVLPRPERSATL
;
A
#
# COMPACT_ATOMS: atom_id res chain seq x y z
N MET A 1 -9.11 -5.80 -19.68
CA MET A 1 -7.79 -5.12 -19.84
C MET A 1 -6.71 -6.17 -19.69
N THR A 2 -5.91 -6.37 -20.70
CA THR A 2 -4.73 -7.26 -20.61
C THR A 2 -3.64 -6.48 -19.87
N ALA A 3 -2.97 -7.09 -18.89
CA ALA A 3 -1.89 -6.45 -18.18
C ALA A 3 -0.67 -6.32 -19.12
N PHE A 4 -0.08 -5.13 -19.21
CA PHE A 4 1.22 -4.90 -19.87
C PHE A 4 2.31 -5.73 -19.21
N ALA A 5 2.30 -5.77 -17.85
CA ALA A 5 3.17 -6.59 -17.04
C ALA A 5 2.47 -6.96 -15.72
N ALA A 6 2.76 -8.16 -15.22
CA ALA A 6 2.31 -8.67 -13.93
C ALA A 6 3.52 -9.17 -13.10
N PRO A 7 4.37 -8.24 -12.63
CA PRO A 7 5.58 -8.58 -11.88
C PRO A 7 5.25 -9.21 -10.52
N THR A 8 6.10 -10.15 -10.09
CA THR A 8 6.04 -10.77 -8.76
C THR A 8 7.20 -10.36 -7.84
N THR A 9 8.15 -9.59 -8.37
CA THR A 9 9.32 -9.10 -7.65
C THR A 9 9.54 -7.61 -7.87
N GLU A 10 10.24 -6.95 -6.94
CA GLU A 10 10.62 -5.53 -7.09
C GLU A 10 11.50 -5.29 -8.31
N THR A 11 12.40 -6.22 -8.61
CA THR A 11 13.25 -6.14 -9.81
C THR A 11 12.41 -6.12 -11.09
N ALA A 12 11.43 -7.03 -11.19
CA ALA A 12 10.53 -7.07 -12.35
C ALA A 12 9.64 -5.81 -12.46
N VAL A 13 9.24 -5.20 -11.33
CA VAL A 13 8.58 -3.88 -11.34
C VAL A 13 9.49 -2.82 -11.93
N THR A 14 10.77 -2.80 -11.51
CA THR A 14 11.78 -1.86 -12.02
C THR A 14 11.96 -1.99 -13.53
N GLU A 15 12.07 -3.22 -14.03
CA GLU A 15 12.21 -3.51 -15.46
C GLU A 15 10.98 -3.07 -16.25
N ALA A 16 9.78 -3.36 -15.76
CA ALA A 16 8.53 -2.94 -16.38
C ALA A 16 8.41 -1.41 -16.47
N VAL A 17 8.75 -0.69 -15.38
CA VAL A 17 8.72 0.77 -15.37
C VAL A 17 9.74 1.36 -16.34
N ARG A 18 10.96 0.81 -16.41
CA ARG A 18 11.97 1.23 -17.36
C ARG A 18 11.55 1.00 -18.81
N ALA A 19 10.94 -0.15 -19.10
CA ALA A 19 10.40 -0.46 -20.41
C ALA A 19 9.32 0.55 -20.82
N ALA A 20 8.36 0.82 -19.95
CA ALA A 20 7.30 1.81 -20.19
C ALA A 20 7.89 3.21 -20.42
N ASN A 21 8.86 3.63 -19.59
CA ASN A 21 9.53 4.92 -19.73
C ASN A 21 10.30 5.05 -21.06
N SER A 22 11.03 4.01 -21.47
CA SER A 22 11.77 4.01 -22.75
C SER A 22 10.84 4.07 -23.97
N GLN A 23 9.63 3.52 -23.85
CA GLN A 23 8.60 3.52 -24.90
C GLN A 23 7.69 4.75 -24.82
N ASN A 24 7.92 5.65 -23.87
CA ASN A 24 7.06 6.79 -23.58
C ASN A 24 5.58 6.37 -23.36
N THR A 25 5.37 5.22 -22.72
CA THR A 25 4.06 4.62 -22.48
C THR A 25 3.57 5.00 -21.08
N ALA A 26 2.37 5.56 -21.03
CA ALA A 26 1.72 5.86 -19.75
C ALA A 26 1.20 4.56 -19.11
N VAL A 27 1.43 4.40 -17.80
CA VAL A 27 1.10 3.18 -17.06
C VAL A 27 0.08 3.47 -15.98
N GLN A 28 -0.96 2.65 -15.92
CA GLN A 28 -1.88 2.58 -14.80
C GLN A 28 -1.44 1.46 -13.85
N ILE A 29 -1.12 1.82 -12.62
CA ILE A 29 -0.77 0.84 -11.59
C ILE A 29 -2.06 0.26 -11.02
N ILE A 30 -2.17 -1.06 -11.05
CA ILE A 30 -3.26 -1.79 -10.40
C ILE A 30 -2.67 -2.85 -9.46
N ALA A 31 -3.47 -3.27 -8.49
CA ALA A 31 -3.23 -4.44 -7.67
C ALA A 31 -4.58 -5.17 -7.49
N GLY A 32 -5.21 -5.08 -6.35
CA GLY A 32 -6.48 -5.76 -6.11
C GLY A 32 -7.70 -5.22 -6.86
N GLY A 33 -7.60 -4.16 -7.66
CA GLY A 33 -8.69 -3.65 -8.49
C GLY A 33 -9.89 -3.04 -7.75
N THR A 34 -9.81 -2.85 -6.43
CA THR A 34 -10.95 -2.42 -5.60
C THR A 34 -11.26 -0.93 -5.68
N ARG A 35 -10.36 -0.12 -6.25
CA ARG A 35 -10.45 1.35 -6.34
C ARG A 35 -10.23 1.88 -7.74
N GLY A 36 -10.28 1.04 -8.76
CA GLY A 36 -10.00 1.41 -10.15
C GLY A 36 -10.99 2.42 -10.77
N ARG A 37 -12.05 2.77 -10.05
CA ARG A 37 -13.04 3.79 -10.47
C ARG A 37 -12.80 5.17 -9.84
N ILE A 38 -11.76 5.32 -9.04
CA ILE A 38 -11.38 6.63 -8.49
C ILE A 38 -10.62 7.40 -9.56
N GLY A 39 -11.16 8.55 -9.96
CA GLY A 39 -10.58 9.39 -11.02
C GLY A 39 -11.06 9.01 -12.42
N SER A 40 -10.60 9.76 -13.41
CA SER A 40 -10.92 9.53 -14.82
C SER A 40 -9.88 8.63 -15.45
N LEU A 41 -10.29 7.45 -15.88
CA LEU A 41 -9.46 6.59 -16.72
C LEU A 41 -9.34 7.23 -18.12
N ARG A 42 -8.13 7.56 -18.52
CA ARG A 42 -7.86 7.99 -19.89
C ARG A 42 -7.62 6.75 -20.76
N SER A 43 -7.99 6.83 -22.05
CA SER A 43 -7.58 5.85 -23.05
C SER A 43 -6.07 5.93 -23.29
N GLY A 44 -5.44 4.80 -23.60
CA GLY A 44 -4.00 4.77 -23.96
C GLY A 44 -3.05 4.48 -22.81
N TYR A 45 -3.54 4.11 -21.62
CA TYR A 45 -2.70 3.57 -20.57
C TYR A 45 -2.53 2.05 -20.70
N GLU A 46 -1.35 1.59 -20.44
CA GLU A 46 -1.08 0.17 -20.19
C GLU A 46 -1.19 -0.16 -18.70
N CYS A 47 -1.53 -1.40 -18.40
CA CYS A 47 -1.83 -1.83 -17.03
C CYS A 47 -0.62 -2.56 -16.43
N LEU A 48 -0.07 -2.04 -15.33
CA LEU A 48 0.95 -2.69 -14.52
C LEU A 48 0.28 -3.30 -13.29
N ASP A 49 0.10 -4.63 -13.30
CA ASP A 49 -0.50 -5.36 -12.17
C ASP A 49 0.56 -5.79 -11.17
N VAL A 50 0.58 -5.14 -10.00
CA VAL A 50 1.52 -5.43 -8.91
C VAL A 50 0.93 -6.31 -7.81
N SER A 51 -0.21 -6.95 -8.05
CA SER A 51 -0.83 -7.88 -7.09
C SER A 51 0.08 -9.06 -6.73
N GLY A 52 0.93 -9.50 -7.68
CA GLY A 52 1.91 -10.57 -7.48
C GLY A 52 3.09 -10.20 -6.57
N VAL A 53 3.32 -8.91 -6.30
CA VAL A 53 4.34 -8.45 -5.35
C VAL A 53 3.75 -8.52 -3.94
N ALA A 54 3.56 -9.72 -3.40
CA ALA A 54 2.81 -9.99 -2.17
C ALA A 54 3.62 -10.78 -1.13
N GLY A 55 3.16 -10.74 0.11
CA GLY A 55 3.67 -11.45 1.27
C GLY A 55 4.08 -10.53 2.41
N ILE A 56 3.87 -10.98 3.65
CA ILE A 56 4.40 -10.35 4.85
C ILE A 56 5.90 -10.71 4.90
N THR A 57 6.75 -9.69 4.89
CA THR A 57 8.22 -9.89 4.89
C THR A 57 8.79 -9.91 6.30
N ARG A 58 8.12 -9.24 7.23
CA ARG A 58 8.50 -9.22 8.64
C ARG A 58 7.31 -8.81 9.51
N TYR A 59 7.16 -9.47 10.64
CA TYR A 59 6.22 -9.07 11.67
C TYR A 59 6.88 -9.24 13.03
N GLU A 60 6.89 -8.19 13.82
CA GLU A 60 7.44 -8.16 15.17
C GLU A 60 6.36 -7.67 16.14
N PRO A 61 5.55 -8.59 16.69
CA PRO A 61 4.45 -8.23 17.59
C PRO A 61 4.89 -7.39 18.78
N GLY A 62 6.02 -7.75 19.42
CA GLY A 62 6.56 -7.01 20.55
C GLY A 62 7.03 -5.59 20.23
N ALA A 63 7.40 -5.31 18.98
CA ALA A 63 7.78 -3.99 18.52
C ALA A 63 6.62 -3.24 17.86
N LEU A 64 5.43 -3.85 17.78
CA LEU A 64 4.25 -3.31 17.12
C LEU A 64 4.51 -2.85 15.67
N THR A 65 5.29 -3.64 14.93
CA THR A 65 5.68 -3.30 13.56
C THR A 65 5.46 -4.47 12.60
N LEU A 66 4.94 -4.16 11.42
CA LEU A 66 4.71 -5.12 10.34
C LEU A 66 5.25 -4.55 9.03
N GLU A 67 6.02 -5.37 8.29
CA GLU A 67 6.46 -5.08 6.93
C GLU A 67 5.79 -6.05 5.95
N ALA A 68 5.21 -5.52 4.90
CA ALA A 68 4.58 -6.31 3.85
C ALA A 68 4.86 -5.74 2.47
N LYS A 69 4.94 -6.60 1.47
CA LYS A 69 4.97 -6.22 0.06
C LYS A 69 3.62 -5.59 -0.33
N ALA A 70 3.64 -4.66 -1.28
CA ALA A 70 2.49 -3.81 -1.59
C ALA A 70 1.25 -4.57 -2.10
N GLY A 71 1.44 -5.68 -2.82
CA GLY A 71 0.36 -6.54 -3.31
C GLY A 71 -0.26 -7.46 -2.24
N THR A 72 0.22 -7.43 -0.98
CA THR A 72 -0.31 -8.29 0.08
C THR A 72 -1.77 -7.96 0.38
N PRO A 73 -2.69 -8.95 0.33
CA PRO A 73 -4.08 -8.77 0.71
C PRO A 73 -4.25 -8.28 2.14
N ILE A 74 -5.17 -7.34 2.37
CA ILE A 74 -5.48 -6.83 3.71
C ILE A 74 -5.92 -7.97 4.64
N VAL A 75 -6.75 -8.89 4.15
CA VAL A 75 -7.22 -10.04 4.93
C VAL A 75 -6.07 -10.92 5.46
N GLN A 76 -4.97 -11.03 4.71
CA GLN A 76 -3.79 -11.78 5.16
C GLN A 76 -3.05 -11.04 6.28
N ILE A 77 -2.97 -9.71 6.19
CA ILE A 77 -2.37 -8.88 7.24
C ILE A 77 -3.23 -8.92 8.50
N GLU A 78 -4.55 -8.76 8.36
CA GLU A 78 -5.49 -8.81 9.48
C GLU A 78 -5.43 -10.16 10.19
N ALA A 79 -5.40 -11.27 9.46
CA ALA A 79 -5.26 -12.60 10.05
C ALA A 79 -3.96 -12.77 10.85
N ALA A 80 -2.83 -12.24 10.36
CA ALA A 80 -1.57 -12.27 11.08
C ALA A 80 -1.61 -11.40 12.35
N LEU A 81 -2.26 -10.23 12.28
CA LEU A 81 -2.42 -9.34 13.43
C LEU A 81 -3.40 -9.89 14.47
N ASP A 82 -4.48 -10.52 14.04
CA ASP A 82 -5.48 -11.15 14.93
C ASP A 82 -4.88 -12.25 15.79
N ALA A 83 -3.93 -13.02 15.25
CA ALA A 83 -3.22 -14.06 15.99
C ALA A 83 -2.44 -13.52 17.20
N GLU A 84 -2.07 -12.23 17.17
CA GLU A 84 -1.31 -11.55 18.22
C GLU A 84 -2.16 -10.48 18.95
N ASN A 85 -3.49 -10.51 18.81
CA ASN A 85 -4.41 -9.51 19.36
C ASN A 85 -4.04 -8.07 18.99
N GLN A 86 -3.58 -7.85 17.76
CA GLN A 86 -3.20 -6.56 17.20
C GLN A 86 -4.12 -6.19 16.04
N MET A 87 -4.03 -4.93 15.58
CA MET A 87 -4.88 -4.42 14.50
C MET A 87 -4.23 -3.27 13.74
N LEU A 88 -4.70 -3.04 12.51
CA LEU A 88 -4.52 -1.79 11.78
C LEU A 88 -5.46 -0.74 12.36
N ALA A 89 -4.96 0.11 13.26
CA ALA A 89 -5.80 1.02 14.04
C ALA A 89 -6.50 2.12 13.22
N PHE A 90 -6.04 2.38 11.99
CA PHE A 90 -6.70 3.29 11.06
C PHE A 90 -7.88 2.67 10.31
N GLU A 91 -8.16 1.37 10.53
CA GLU A 91 -9.31 0.62 10.01
C GLU A 91 -9.53 0.85 8.50
N PRO A 92 -8.71 0.26 7.61
CA PRO A 92 -8.82 0.50 6.19
C PRO A 92 -10.19 0.11 5.65
N MET A 93 -10.96 1.09 5.16
CA MET A 93 -12.31 0.86 4.66
C MET A 93 -12.30 -0.02 3.41
N ASP A 94 -13.18 -1.00 3.35
CA ASP A 94 -13.43 -1.78 2.15
C ASP A 94 -14.34 -1.00 1.19
N HIS A 95 -13.77 -0.58 0.08
CA HIS A 95 -14.50 0.19 -0.95
C HIS A 95 -15.29 -0.66 -1.93
N ARG A 96 -15.23 -2.00 -1.85
CA ARG A 96 -15.84 -2.87 -2.87
C ARG A 96 -17.35 -2.65 -3.00
N ALA A 97 -18.06 -2.60 -1.89
CA ALA A 97 -19.50 -2.35 -1.90
C ALA A 97 -19.85 -0.96 -2.45
N LEU A 98 -19.07 0.07 -2.05
CA LEU A 98 -19.28 1.45 -2.50
C LEU A 98 -18.96 1.63 -3.99
N MET A 99 -17.92 0.97 -4.49
CA MET A 99 -17.42 1.13 -5.87
C MET A 99 -18.02 0.11 -6.84
N GLY A 100 -18.77 -0.88 -6.36
CA GLY A 100 -19.26 -1.98 -7.19
C GLY A 100 -18.12 -2.81 -7.80
N THR A 101 -17.03 -3.03 -7.04
CA THR A 101 -15.85 -3.78 -7.49
C THR A 101 -15.74 -5.11 -6.76
N GLN A 102 -15.00 -6.08 -7.37
CA GLN A 102 -14.91 -7.45 -6.87
C GLN A 102 -13.48 -7.89 -6.51
N GLY A 103 -12.50 -7.03 -6.69
CA GLY A 103 -11.10 -7.37 -6.43
C GLY A 103 -10.79 -7.62 -4.95
N THR A 104 -9.50 -7.84 -4.66
CA THR A 104 -9.02 -8.07 -3.29
C THR A 104 -8.24 -6.85 -2.80
N PRO A 105 -8.67 -6.16 -1.72
CA PRO A 105 -7.95 -5.02 -1.18
C PRO A 105 -6.52 -5.38 -0.81
N THR A 106 -5.54 -4.58 -1.23
CA THR A 106 -4.12 -4.77 -0.93
C THR A 106 -3.57 -3.61 -0.10
N ILE A 107 -2.52 -3.88 0.68
CA ILE A 107 -1.93 -2.85 1.54
C ILE A 107 -1.31 -1.70 0.73
N GLY A 108 -0.71 -1.98 -0.42
CA GLY A 108 -0.20 -0.93 -1.31
C GLY A 108 -1.31 -0.03 -1.83
N GLY A 109 -2.47 -0.59 -2.21
CA GLY A 109 -3.64 0.19 -2.61
C GLY A 109 -4.22 1.03 -1.46
N VAL A 110 -4.21 0.51 -0.23
CA VAL A 110 -4.60 1.24 0.98
C VAL A 110 -3.67 2.42 1.23
N VAL A 111 -2.36 2.21 1.19
CA VAL A 111 -1.36 3.27 1.40
C VAL A 111 -1.37 4.28 0.26
N ALA A 112 -1.40 3.82 -1.00
CA ALA A 112 -1.42 4.72 -2.16
C ALA A 112 -2.62 5.68 -2.14
N CYS A 113 -3.77 5.25 -1.60
CA CYS A 113 -4.97 6.08 -1.48
C CYS A 113 -5.15 6.68 -0.08
N ASN A 114 -4.25 6.45 0.86
CA ASN A 114 -4.37 6.86 2.27
C ASN A 114 -5.72 6.48 2.89
N VAL A 115 -6.16 5.24 2.62
CA VAL A 115 -7.48 4.76 3.05
C VAL A 115 -7.53 4.57 4.55
N SER A 116 -8.54 5.13 5.17
CA SER A 116 -8.77 5.06 6.61
C SER A 116 -10.26 5.01 6.90
N GLY A 117 -10.64 4.31 7.94
CA GLY A 117 -12.02 4.22 8.42
C GLY A 117 -12.39 5.31 9.42
N PRO A 118 -13.55 5.17 10.09
CA PRO A 118 -14.08 6.17 11.03
C PRO A 118 -13.15 6.44 12.22
N ARG A 119 -12.38 5.45 12.67
CA ARG A 119 -11.42 5.59 13.78
C ARG A 119 -10.31 6.59 13.54
N ARG A 120 -10.12 7.05 12.30
CA ARG A 120 -9.09 8.05 11.98
C ARG A 120 -9.16 9.33 12.82
N PHE A 121 -10.33 9.68 13.33
CA PHE A 121 -10.50 10.85 14.20
C PHE A 121 -9.87 10.67 15.58
N ILE A 122 -9.73 9.42 16.04
CA ILE A 122 -9.15 9.08 17.35
C ILE A 122 -7.71 8.59 17.19
N SER A 123 -7.47 7.65 16.27
CA SER A 123 -6.19 6.97 16.15
C SER A 123 -5.25 7.57 15.09
N GLY A 124 -5.76 8.37 14.17
CA GLY A 124 -5.02 8.86 13.01
C GLY A 124 -5.31 8.09 11.72
N ALA A 125 -4.84 8.61 10.59
CA ALA A 125 -5.02 8.03 9.26
C ALA A 125 -3.93 6.98 8.94
N CYS A 126 -4.10 6.22 7.88
CA CYS A 126 -3.09 5.28 7.37
C CYS A 126 -1.70 5.90 7.28
N ARG A 127 -1.60 7.15 6.80
CA ARG A 127 -0.38 7.93 6.71
C ARG A 127 0.37 8.05 8.06
N ASP A 128 -0.35 8.14 9.17
CA ASP A 128 0.24 8.35 10.50
C ASP A 128 0.85 7.06 11.06
N PHE A 129 0.41 5.91 10.56
CA PHE A 129 0.93 4.59 10.90
C PHE A 129 2.04 4.10 9.96
N LEU A 130 2.28 4.80 8.86
CA LEU A 130 3.28 4.42 7.88
C LEU A 130 4.67 4.86 8.36
N LEU A 131 5.55 3.89 8.63
CA LEU A 131 6.91 4.07 9.14
C LEU A 131 7.95 4.12 8.02
N GLY A 132 7.72 3.39 6.94
CA GLY A 132 8.63 3.32 5.81
C GLY A 132 7.99 2.77 4.56
N VAL A 133 8.63 3.08 3.43
CA VAL A 133 8.21 2.62 2.11
C VAL A 133 9.41 2.21 1.26
N ARG A 134 9.17 1.27 0.36
CA ARG A 134 9.98 1.06 -0.84
C ARG A 134 9.06 1.26 -2.05
N PHE A 135 9.56 1.96 -3.03
CA PHE A 135 8.82 2.19 -4.27
C PHE A 135 9.77 2.38 -5.45
N VAL A 136 9.27 2.14 -6.63
CA VAL A 136 9.98 2.37 -7.90
C VAL A 136 9.45 3.67 -8.49
N ASP A 137 10.35 4.65 -8.73
CA ASP A 137 9.98 5.91 -9.36
C ASP A 137 9.74 5.77 -10.87
N GLY A 138 9.29 6.84 -11.54
CA GLY A 138 9.02 6.83 -12.98
C GLY A 138 10.24 6.59 -13.88
N GLN A 139 11.45 6.61 -13.31
CA GLN A 139 12.70 6.26 -14.03
C GLN A 139 13.16 4.82 -13.76
N GLY A 140 12.37 4.04 -13.02
CA GLY A 140 12.73 2.68 -12.64
C GLY A 140 13.86 2.62 -11.62
N ARG A 141 13.98 3.62 -10.72
CA ARG A 141 14.92 3.57 -9.59
C ARG A 141 14.18 3.13 -8.34
N VAL A 142 14.76 2.20 -7.61
CA VAL A 142 14.24 1.78 -6.30
C VAL A 142 14.61 2.83 -5.27
N ILE A 143 13.61 3.36 -4.59
CA ILE A 143 13.76 4.33 -3.51
C ILE A 143 13.26 3.68 -2.23
N LYS A 144 14.06 3.77 -1.17
CA LYS A 144 13.69 3.39 0.19
C LYS A 144 13.71 4.63 1.07
N ASN A 145 12.63 4.88 1.79
CA ASN A 145 12.55 5.99 2.74
C ASN A 145 11.88 5.52 4.04
N GLY A 146 12.34 6.06 5.16
CA GLY A 146 11.91 5.59 6.47
C GLY A 146 12.46 4.20 6.81
N GLY A 147 11.87 3.56 7.78
CA GLY A 147 12.28 2.26 8.29
C GLY A 147 11.26 1.68 9.25
N ARG A 148 11.71 1.08 10.35
CA ARG A 148 10.85 0.48 11.39
C ARG A 148 10.79 1.31 12.67
N VAL A 149 11.45 2.45 12.69
CA VAL A 149 11.50 3.35 13.84
C VAL A 149 10.58 4.54 13.66
N MET A 150 9.97 4.98 14.75
CA MET A 150 8.99 6.07 14.73
C MET A 150 9.59 7.45 14.42
N LYS A 151 10.91 7.60 14.48
CA LYS A 151 11.60 8.88 14.27
C LYS A 151 12.50 8.79 13.05
N ASN A 152 12.14 9.50 11.98
CA ASN A 152 13.01 9.80 10.85
C ASN A 152 13.34 11.29 10.91
N VAL A 153 14.61 11.62 11.20
CA VAL A 153 15.06 13.01 11.45
C VAL A 153 15.92 13.57 10.32
N THR A 154 16.15 12.81 9.25
CA THR A 154 17.07 13.20 8.19
C THR A 154 16.38 13.22 6.83
N GLY A 155 16.42 14.37 6.17
CA GLY A 155 15.96 14.54 4.79
C GLY A 155 14.45 14.68 4.63
N LEU A 156 13.98 14.53 3.38
CA LEU A 156 12.59 14.63 3.00
C LEU A 156 11.83 13.36 3.41
N ASP A 157 10.68 13.53 4.05
CA ASP A 157 9.79 12.42 4.41
C ASP A 157 8.97 11.95 3.19
N LEU A 158 9.63 11.17 2.33
CA LEU A 158 8.99 10.56 1.17
C LEU A 158 7.93 9.54 1.56
N THR A 159 8.04 8.94 2.75
CA THR A 159 7.04 8.01 3.29
C THR A 159 5.67 8.68 3.37
N LYS A 160 5.64 9.90 3.92
CA LYS A 160 4.40 10.68 4.04
C LYS A 160 3.96 11.27 2.70
N LEU A 161 4.89 11.58 1.80
CA LEU A 161 4.58 12.13 0.48
C LEU A 161 3.92 11.08 -0.43
N VAL A 162 4.42 9.86 -0.44
CA VAL A 162 3.92 8.78 -1.31
C VAL A 162 2.55 8.26 -0.83
N CYS A 163 2.28 8.33 0.48
CA CYS A 163 0.97 7.98 1.03
C CYS A 163 -0.11 8.96 0.56
N GLY A 164 -1.11 8.46 -0.14
CA GLY A 164 -2.16 9.29 -0.76
C GLY A 164 -1.79 9.85 -2.13
N SER A 165 -0.69 9.41 -2.74
CA SER A 165 -0.27 9.85 -4.08
C SER A 165 -1.02 9.15 -5.23
N PHE A 166 -1.87 8.16 -4.95
CA PHE A 166 -2.61 7.35 -5.94
C PHE A 166 -1.70 6.68 -6.98
N GLY A 167 -0.44 6.39 -6.62
CA GLY A 167 0.54 5.80 -7.53
C GLY A 167 1.15 6.80 -8.54
N THR A 168 0.84 8.09 -8.47
CA THR A 168 1.33 9.09 -9.43
C THR A 168 2.81 9.44 -9.23
N LEU A 169 3.38 9.14 -8.07
CA LEU A 169 4.78 9.38 -7.74
C LEU A 169 5.68 8.15 -7.88
N GLY A 170 5.08 6.99 -8.13
CA GLY A 170 5.81 5.73 -8.31
C GLY A 170 5.00 4.52 -7.87
N VAL A 171 5.59 3.35 -8.07
CA VAL A 171 4.98 2.04 -7.80
C VAL A 171 5.43 1.56 -6.43
N LEU A 172 4.55 1.52 -5.45
CA LEU A 172 4.84 0.92 -4.14
C LEU A 172 5.17 -0.57 -4.28
N THR A 173 6.26 -1.00 -3.66
CA THR A 173 6.70 -2.41 -3.62
C THR A 173 6.68 -2.99 -2.22
N GLN A 174 6.91 -2.18 -1.18
CA GLN A 174 6.88 -2.61 0.22
C GLN A 174 6.50 -1.45 1.13
N VAL A 175 5.82 -1.77 2.23
CA VAL A 175 5.46 -0.82 3.28
C VAL A 175 5.83 -1.37 4.65
N ALA A 176 6.22 -0.47 5.56
CA ALA A 176 6.40 -0.76 6.98
C ALA A 176 5.36 0.04 7.77
N LEU A 177 4.62 -0.63 8.62
CA LEU A 177 3.49 -0.06 9.36
C LEU A 177 3.70 -0.25 10.87
N LYS A 178 3.29 0.76 11.64
CA LYS A 178 2.98 0.61 13.04
C LYS A 178 1.61 -0.05 13.17
N VAL A 179 1.50 -1.00 14.08
CA VAL A 179 0.23 -1.63 14.47
C VAL A 179 -0.07 -1.32 15.93
N LEU A 180 -1.29 -1.53 16.38
CA LEU A 180 -1.66 -1.32 17.78
C LEU A 180 -2.29 -2.58 18.36
N PRO A 181 -2.21 -2.78 19.69
CA PRO A 181 -2.99 -3.80 20.38
C PRO A 181 -4.49 -3.57 20.15
N ARG A 182 -5.24 -4.66 20.01
CA ARG A 182 -6.71 -4.61 19.99
C ARG A 182 -7.23 -4.36 21.41
N PRO A 183 -8.22 -3.51 21.60
CA PRO A 183 -8.86 -3.34 22.89
C PRO A 183 -9.49 -4.65 23.39
N GLU A 184 -9.29 -5.02 24.64
CA GLU A 184 -9.90 -6.21 25.23
C GLU A 184 -11.43 -6.10 25.31
N ARG A 185 -11.94 -4.88 25.47
CA ARG A 185 -13.37 -4.57 25.54
C ARG A 185 -13.67 -3.26 24.84
N SER A 186 -14.83 -3.17 24.22
CA SER A 186 -15.40 -1.94 23.69
C SER A 186 -16.85 -1.81 24.17
N ALA A 187 -17.28 -0.59 24.46
CA ALA A 187 -18.67 -0.28 24.78
C ALA A 187 -19.12 0.96 24.01
N THR A 188 -20.35 0.95 23.54
CA THR A 188 -21.00 2.13 22.94
C THR A 188 -22.02 2.65 23.96
N LEU A 189 -21.90 3.93 24.28
CA LEU A 189 -22.82 4.63 25.18
C LEU A 189 -23.80 5.45 24.35
#